data_8bd2de3b896580e830f3eb2001b7288a
#
_entry.id   8bd2de3b896580e830f3eb2001b7288a
#
_cell.length_a   1.000
_cell.length_b   1.000
_cell.length_c   1.000
_cell.angle_alpha   90.00
_cell.angle_beta   90.00
_cell.angle_gamma   90.00
#
_symmetry.space_group_name_H-M   'P 1'
#
loop_
_entity.id
_entity.type
_entity.pdbx_description
1 polymer ?
#
loop_
_entity_poly.entity_id
_entity_poly.type
_entity_poly.pdbx_seq_one_letter_code
_entity_poly.pdbx_strand_id
1 'polypeptide(L)'
;GCGKTYHSAQIILGLLKAGKRIGVSSNSHKAIINLLHGIEKAAERDNFRFSGAKKSDPDSPETMVNGCMIRDVGNKKDISSDDLLIAGTAWLFADPLFEETCDYLFVDEAGQVSLANLIAMGVAARNIVLIGDQMQLSQPIQGSHPGESGNSALDYLLKGHATVPADRGIFLDTTWRLHPDICEFISQAVYDGRLHAHHDNAKQSLLLQSAAHPGLKEHGISFISIEHSGCSQKSEPEGEIITEIFASLLRQNYCDRNGMVHAVSAENILVISPYNVQVNYLKSILPEQARVGTVDKFQGQEAEVV
;
A
#
# COMPACT_ATOMS: atom_id res chain seq x y z
N GLY A 1 7.00 -0.53 -3.28
CA GLY A 1 6.91 -1.54 -4.29
C GLY A 1 7.86 -2.71 -4.23
N CYS A 2 8.09 -3.36 -3.03
CA CYS A 2 9.02 -4.51 -2.93
C CYS A 2 8.34 -5.87 -3.23
N GLY A 3 7.14 -5.89 -3.80
CA GLY A 3 6.47 -7.14 -4.16
C GLY A 3 5.83 -7.90 -2.99
N LYS A 4 5.53 -7.25 -1.85
CA LYS A 4 4.87 -7.88 -0.69
C LYS A 4 3.68 -8.73 -1.11
N THR A 5 2.71 -8.13 -1.80
CA THR A 5 1.48 -8.82 -2.25
C THR A 5 1.78 -10.01 -3.16
N TYR A 6 2.76 -9.88 -4.08
CA TYR A 6 3.16 -10.97 -4.97
C TYR A 6 3.72 -12.16 -4.19
N HIS A 7 4.71 -11.94 -3.33
CA HIS A 7 5.33 -13.00 -2.55
C HIS A 7 4.31 -13.64 -1.58
N SER A 8 3.48 -12.83 -0.94
CA SER A 8 2.41 -13.33 -0.05
C SER A 8 1.43 -14.22 -0.80
N ALA A 9 1.00 -13.84 -2.00
CA ALA A 9 0.11 -14.66 -2.82
C ALA A 9 0.74 -16.01 -3.19
N GLN A 10 2.06 -16.04 -3.51
CA GLN A 10 2.77 -17.29 -3.80
C GLN A 10 2.87 -18.21 -2.57
N ILE A 11 3.17 -17.64 -1.40
CA ILE A 11 3.26 -18.40 -0.15
C ILE A 11 1.88 -18.98 0.21
N ILE A 12 0.83 -18.15 0.16
CA ILE A 12 -0.55 -18.58 0.43
C ILE A 12 -0.96 -19.69 -0.53
N LEU A 13 -0.68 -19.55 -1.84
CA LEU A 13 -0.98 -20.60 -2.82
C LEU A 13 -0.27 -21.92 -2.49
N GLY A 14 1.01 -21.86 -2.11
CA GLY A 14 1.75 -23.04 -1.68
C GLY A 14 1.11 -23.74 -0.48
N LEU A 15 0.65 -22.99 0.49
CA LEU A 15 -0.04 -23.51 1.67
C LEU A 15 -1.43 -24.10 1.33
N LEU A 16 -2.19 -23.45 0.45
CA LEU A 16 -3.48 -23.96 -0.05
C LEU A 16 -3.29 -25.29 -0.78
N LYS A 17 -2.25 -25.42 -1.62
CA LYS A 17 -1.88 -26.68 -2.29
C LYS A 17 -1.50 -27.78 -1.29
N ALA A 18 -0.96 -27.42 -0.13
CA ALA A 18 -0.68 -28.33 0.96
C ALA A 18 -1.90 -28.63 1.84
N GLY A 19 -3.11 -28.20 1.43
CA GLY A 19 -4.36 -28.44 2.16
C GLY A 19 -4.50 -27.62 3.44
N LYS A 20 -3.75 -26.53 3.61
CA LYS A 20 -3.84 -25.65 4.77
C LYS A 20 -5.00 -24.69 4.65
N ARG A 21 -5.66 -24.42 5.76
CA ARG A 21 -6.73 -23.43 5.87
C ARG A 21 -6.15 -22.06 6.23
N ILE A 22 -6.40 -21.07 5.38
CA ILE A 22 -5.73 -19.76 5.42
C ILE A 22 -6.73 -18.67 5.73
N GLY A 23 -6.44 -17.85 6.74
CA GLY A 23 -7.08 -16.56 6.99
C GLY A 23 -6.30 -15.42 6.31
N VAL A 24 -7.00 -14.45 5.72
CA VAL A 24 -6.43 -13.21 5.17
C VAL A 24 -7.14 -12.02 5.80
N SER A 25 -6.39 -11.15 6.45
CA SER A 25 -6.92 -9.96 7.12
C SER A 25 -6.11 -8.70 6.81
N SER A 26 -6.76 -7.55 6.92
CA SER A 26 -6.17 -6.21 6.93
C SER A 26 -7.19 -5.22 7.50
N ASN A 27 -6.75 -4.01 7.84
CA ASN A 27 -7.65 -2.91 8.19
C ASN A 27 -8.41 -2.34 6.98
N SER A 28 -7.94 -2.60 5.75
CA SER A 28 -8.49 -2.09 4.50
C SER A 28 -9.08 -3.21 3.65
N HIS A 29 -10.36 -3.10 3.29
CA HIS A 29 -10.97 -4.00 2.31
C HIS A 29 -10.23 -3.98 0.98
N LYS A 30 -9.72 -2.84 0.56
CA LYS A 30 -8.93 -2.70 -0.67
C LYS A 30 -7.63 -3.51 -0.63
N ALA A 31 -6.92 -3.50 0.51
CA ALA A 31 -5.70 -4.31 0.68
C ALA A 31 -6.03 -5.81 0.64
N ILE A 32 -7.09 -6.23 1.36
CA ILE A 32 -7.57 -7.62 1.30
C ILE A 32 -7.86 -8.02 -0.15
N ILE A 33 -8.68 -7.25 -0.87
CA ILE A 33 -9.09 -7.54 -2.24
C ILE A 33 -7.88 -7.65 -3.18
N ASN A 34 -6.91 -6.74 -3.07
CA ASN A 34 -5.69 -6.77 -3.87
C ASN A 34 -4.89 -8.07 -3.65
N LEU A 35 -4.77 -8.51 -2.39
CA LEU A 35 -4.08 -9.77 -2.09
C LEU A 35 -4.88 -10.97 -2.61
N LEU A 36 -6.20 -10.99 -2.46
CA LEU A 36 -7.07 -12.07 -2.96
C LEU A 36 -6.99 -12.20 -4.48
N HIS A 37 -7.03 -11.12 -5.22
CA HIS A 37 -6.84 -11.15 -6.68
C HIS A 37 -5.44 -11.68 -7.06
N GLY A 38 -4.41 -11.31 -6.28
CA GLY A 38 -3.07 -11.86 -6.46
C GLY A 38 -3.03 -13.38 -6.28
N ILE A 39 -3.76 -13.91 -5.29
CA ILE A 39 -3.85 -15.35 -5.02
C ILE A 39 -4.61 -16.06 -6.14
N GLU A 40 -5.76 -15.54 -6.59
CA GLU A 40 -6.52 -16.13 -7.69
C GLU A 40 -5.71 -16.17 -8.99
N LYS A 41 -5.04 -15.06 -9.34
CA LYS A 41 -4.16 -14.99 -10.51
C LYS A 41 -3.00 -16.00 -10.44
N ALA A 42 -2.42 -16.19 -9.27
CA ALA A 42 -1.37 -17.19 -9.07
C ALA A 42 -1.93 -18.62 -9.20
N ALA A 43 -3.12 -18.89 -8.66
CA ALA A 43 -3.79 -20.17 -8.75
C ALA A 43 -4.18 -20.51 -10.21
N GLU A 44 -4.69 -19.55 -10.97
CA GLU A 44 -5.00 -19.71 -12.40
C GLU A 44 -3.75 -20.06 -13.21
N ARG A 45 -2.65 -19.35 -13.00
CA ARG A 45 -1.37 -19.64 -13.67
C ARG A 45 -0.89 -21.07 -13.39
N ASP A 46 -1.10 -21.55 -12.18
CA ASP A 46 -0.67 -22.88 -11.75
C ASP A 46 -1.75 -23.96 -11.95
N ASN A 47 -2.88 -23.64 -12.62
CA ASN A 47 -4.05 -24.51 -12.84
C ASN A 47 -4.56 -25.18 -11.55
N PHE A 48 -4.49 -24.47 -10.43
CA PHE A 48 -4.97 -24.94 -9.13
C PHE A 48 -6.33 -24.31 -8.82
N ARG A 49 -7.25 -25.11 -8.27
CA ARG A 49 -8.58 -24.64 -7.84
C ARG A 49 -8.75 -24.86 -6.34
N PHE A 50 -9.36 -23.87 -5.68
CA PHE A 50 -9.73 -23.94 -4.27
C PHE A 50 -11.07 -23.22 -4.04
N SER A 51 -11.70 -23.47 -2.90
CA SER A 51 -12.85 -22.69 -2.44
C SER A 51 -12.41 -21.68 -1.40
N GLY A 52 -12.90 -20.45 -1.52
CA GLY A 52 -12.70 -19.41 -0.53
C GLY A 52 -13.92 -18.54 -0.33
N ALA A 53 -13.98 -17.85 0.81
CA ALA A 53 -15.03 -16.92 1.16
C ALA A 53 -14.46 -15.63 1.75
N LYS A 54 -14.98 -14.49 1.29
CA LYS A 54 -14.66 -13.17 1.86
C LYS A 54 -15.91 -12.57 2.49
N LYS A 55 -15.83 -12.17 3.76
CA LYS A 55 -16.87 -11.39 4.42
C LYS A 55 -16.92 -9.99 3.79
N SER A 56 -18.01 -9.70 3.13
CA SER A 56 -18.28 -8.43 2.42
C SER A 56 -19.60 -7.84 2.91
N ASP A 57 -19.78 -6.55 2.62
CA ASP A 57 -21.03 -5.86 2.88
C ASP A 57 -21.79 -5.72 1.55
N PRO A 58 -22.97 -6.34 1.40
CA PRO A 58 -23.76 -6.24 0.16
C PRO A 58 -24.16 -4.81 -0.21
N ASP A 59 -24.25 -3.92 0.77
CA ASP A 59 -24.61 -2.52 0.57
C ASP A 59 -23.42 -1.63 0.23
N SER A 60 -22.20 -2.20 0.23
CA SER A 60 -20.92 -1.51 -0.03
C SER A 60 -20.11 -2.27 -1.09
N PRO A 61 -20.37 -2.02 -2.39
CA PRO A 61 -19.70 -2.74 -3.50
C PRO A 61 -18.18 -2.72 -3.45
N GLU A 62 -17.57 -1.68 -2.89
CA GLU A 62 -16.13 -1.56 -2.71
C GLU A 62 -15.53 -2.60 -1.75
N THR A 63 -16.38 -3.29 -0.99
CA THR A 63 -15.96 -4.39 -0.11
C THR A 63 -15.94 -5.74 -0.81
N MET A 64 -16.49 -5.84 -2.02
CA MET A 64 -16.65 -7.11 -2.75
C MET A 64 -15.40 -7.47 -3.56
N VAL A 65 -15.02 -8.74 -3.54
CA VAL A 65 -13.89 -9.24 -4.34
C VAL A 65 -14.32 -9.59 -5.76
N ASN A 66 -15.58 -10.04 -5.96
CA ASN A 66 -16.08 -10.51 -7.25
C ASN A 66 -15.13 -11.54 -7.91
N GLY A 67 -14.57 -12.43 -7.12
CA GLY A 67 -13.59 -13.42 -7.54
C GLY A 67 -14.23 -14.63 -8.22
N CYS A 68 -13.40 -15.45 -8.86
CA CYS A 68 -13.86 -16.69 -9.50
C CYS A 68 -13.70 -17.94 -8.61
N MET A 69 -12.84 -17.89 -7.59
CA MET A 69 -12.61 -18.95 -6.60
C MET A 69 -12.97 -18.51 -5.18
N ILE A 70 -13.07 -17.21 -4.97
CA ILE A 70 -13.37 -16.60 -3.68
C ILE A 70 -14.71 -15.87 -3.80
N ARG A 71 -15.74 -16.40 -3.14
CA ARG A 71 -17.07 -15.79 -3.15
C ARG A 71 -17.21 -14.74 -2.06
N ASP A 72 -18.01 -13.74 -2.32
CA ASP A 72 -18.44 -12.75 -1.33
C ASP A 72 -19.61 -13.30 -0.50
N VAL A 73 -19.53 -13.16 0.83
CA VAL A 73 -20.59 -13.57 1.76
C VAL A 73 -21.00 -12.41 2.66
N GLY A 74 -22.30 -12.13 2.69
CA GLY A 74 -22.89 -11.11 3.54
C GLY A 74 -23.01 -11.53 5.02
N ASN A 75 -23.10 -12.83 5.30
CA ASN A 75 -23.17 -13.34 6.65
C ASN A 75 -21.98 -14.28 6.92
N LYS A 76 -21.31 -14.11 8.07
CA LYS A 76 -20.20 -14.96 8.50
C LYS A 76 -20.58 -16.44 8.63
N LYS A 77 -21.86 -16.77 8.88
CA LYS A 77 -22.38 -18.14 8.95
C LYS A 77 -22.40 -18.86 7.61
N ASP A 78 -22.29 -18.11 6.50
CA ASP A 78 -22.26 -18.67 5.14
C ASP A 78 -20.83 -19.12 4.74
N ILE A 79 -19.84 -18.88 5.59
CA ILE A 79 -18.48 -19.40 5.42
C ILE A 79 -18.47 -20.88 5.78
N SER A 80 -18.13 -21.73 4.80
CA SER A 80 -18.14 -23.18 4.94
C SER A 80 -16.86 -23.72 5.59
N SER A 81 -16.97 -24.91 6.20
CA SER A 81 -15.79 -25.69 6.60
C SER A 81 -14.89 -26.09 5.41
N ASP A 82 -15.46 -26.17 4.22
CA ASP A 82 -14.77 -26.52 2.98
C ASP A 82 -14.01 -25.33 2.35
N ASP A 83 -14.22 -24.11 2.84
CA ASP A 83 -13.45 -22.97 2.40
C ASP A 83 -12.03 -23.05 2.96
N LEU A 84 -11.07 -23.30 2.07
CA LEU A 84 -9.65 -23.32 2.42
C LEU A 84 -9.09 -21.91 2.64
N LEU A 85 -9.72 -20.88 2.05
CA LEU A 85 -9.35 -19.49 2.25
C LEU A 85 -10.52 -18.70 2.82
N ILE A 86 -10.29 -17.99 3.93
CA ILE A 86 -11.24 -17.10 4.57
C ILE A 86 -10.65 -15.69 4.60
N ALA A 87 -11.42 -14.68 4.21
CA ALA A 87 -10.94 -13.30 4.21
C ALA A 87 -11.93 -12.32 4.85
N GLY A 88 -11.39 -11.36 5.59
CA GLY A 88 -12.17 -10.31 6.24
C GLY A 88 -11.31 -9.41 7.11
N THR A 89 -11.92 -8.40 7.70
CA THR A 89 -11.25 -7.53 8.67
C THR A 89 -11.04 -8.22 10.02
N ALA A 90 -10.34 -7.58 10.94
CA ALA A 90 -10.08 -8.11 12.28
C ALA A 90 -11.37 -8.56 13.02
N TRP A 91 -12.48 -7.87 12.77
CA TRP A 91 -13.79 -8.21 13.36
C TRP A 91 -14.31 -9.60 12.99
N LEU A 92 -13.97 -10.10 11.79
CA LEU A 92 -14.34 -11.46 11.40
C LEU A 92 -13.59 -12.49 12.27
N PHE A 93 -12.29 -12.35 12.35
CA PHE A 93 -11.41 -13.32 13.02
C PHE A 93 -11.42 -13.22 14.54
N ALA A 94 -11.88 -12.09 15.10
CA ALA A 94 -12.12 -11.94 16.53
C ALA A 94 -13.43 -12.61 17.01
N ASP A 95 -14.25 -13.12 16.10
CA ASP A 95 -15.50 -13.79 16.44
C ASP A 95 -15.21 -15.23 16.91
N PRO A 96 -15.82 -15.70 18.03
CA PRO A 96 -15.63 -17.05 18.54
C PRO A 96 -15.88 -18.17 17.54
N LEU A 97 -16.69 -17.92 16.50
CA LEU A 97 -16.94 -18.89 15.43
C LEU A 97 -15.68 -19.29 14.67
N PHE A 98 -14.65 -18.43 14.67
CA PHE A 98 -13.39 -18.66 13.93
C PHE A 98 -12.23 -19.03 14.83
N GLU A 99 -12.44 -19.25 16.13
CA GLU A 99 -11.38 -19.69 17.05
C GLU A 99 -10.71 -20.98 16.55
N GLU A 100 -9.38 -20.95 16.41
CA GLU A 100 -8.53 -22.03 15.91
C GLU A 100 -8.96 -22.67 14.56
N THR A 101 -9.72 -21.93 13.73
CA THR A 101 -10.21 -22.46 12.45
C THR A 101 -9.19 -22.41 11.33
N CYS A 102 -8.14 -21.60 11.44
CA CYS A 102 -7.11 -21.43 10.41
C CYS A 102 -5.77 -22.04 10.85
N ASP A 103 -5.04 -22.63 9.90
CA ASP A 103 -3.64 -23.02 10.15
C ASP A 103 -2.73 -21.77 10.17
N TYR A 104 -3.01 -20.81 9.30
CA TYR A 104 -2.27 -19.53 9.18
C TYR A 104 -3.23 -18.35 9.01
N LEU A 105 -2.94 -17.24 9.68
CA LEU A 105 -3.57 -15.96 9.47
C LEU A 105 -2.54 -14.99 8.87
N PHE A 106 -2.75 -14.56 7.63
CA PHE A 106 -1.97 -13.53 6.97
C PHE A 106 -2.59 -12.16 7.22
N VAL A 107 -1.82 -11.26 7.81
CA VAL A 107 -2.26 -9.90 8.13
C VAL A 107 -1.49 -8.93 7.24
N ASP A 108 -2.16 -8.41 6.21
CA ASP A 108 -1.57 -7.44 5.29
C ASP A 108 -1.69 -6.02 5.84
N GLU A 109 -0.75 -5.15 5.46
CA GLU A 109 -0.56 -3.80 6.00
C GLU A 109 -0.49 -3.79 7.55
N ALA A 110 0.28 -4.73 8.11
CA ALA A 110 0.38 -4.95 9.56
C ALA A 110 0.99 -3.75 10.32
N GLY A 111 1.69 -2.84 9.65
CA GLY A 111 2.11 -1.53 10.20
C GLY A 111 0.95 -0.60 10.52
N GLN A 112 -0.27 -0.90 10.03
CA GLN A 112 -1.50 -0.15 10.33
C GLN A 112 -2.46 -0.91 11.24
N VAL A 113 -2.16 -2.15 11.60
CA VAL A 113 -3.00 -2.97 12.48
C VAL A 113 -2.55 -2.76 13.92
N SER A 114 -3.45 -2.28 14.79
CA SER A 114 -3.13 -2.11 16.20
C SER A 114 -2.84 -3.46 16.88
N LEU A 115 -1.98 -3.43 17.90
CA LEU A 115 -1.67 -4.62 18.70
C LEU A 115 -2.94 -5.24 19.30
N ALA A 116 -3.90 -4.43 19.73
CA ALA A 116 -5.18 -4.91 20.25
C ALA A 116 -5.96 -5.72 19.20
N ASN A 117 -6.04 -5.22 17.96
CA ASN A 117 -6.70 -5.93 16.87
C ASN A 117 -5.95 -7.23 16.51
N LEU A 118 -4.60 -7.20 16.51
CA LEU A 118 -3.81 -8.40 16.25
C LEU A 118 -4.07 -9.49 17.29
N ILE A 119 -4.11 -9.12 18.58
CA ILE A 119 -4.39 -10.08 19.66
C ILE A 119 -5.82 -10.65 19.50
N ALA A 120 -6.81 -9.79 19.23
CA ALA A 120 -8.20 -10.21 19.09
C ALA A 120 -8.39 -11.20 17.93
N MET A 121 -7.81 -10.92 16.74
CA MET A 121 -7.96 -11.82 15.60
C MET A 121 -6.99 -13.00 15.61
N GLY A 122 -5.92 -12.94 16.42
CA GLY A 122 -4.90 -13.96 16.50
C GLY A 122 -5.41 -15.29 17.06
N VAL A 123 -6.52 -15.27 17.79
CA VAL A 123 -7.17 -16.49 18.32
C VAL A 123 -7.69 -17.40 17.20
N ALA A 124 -7.89 -16.87 15.99
CA ALA A 124 -8.40 -17.62 14.85
C ALA A 124 -7.38 -18.58 14.22
N ALA A 125 -6.08 -18.44 14.51
CA ALA A 125 -5.07 -19.22 13.81
C ALA A 125 -3.92 -19.69 14.72
N ARG A 126 -3.32 -20.83 14.34
CA ARG A 126 -2.14 -21.37 15.03
C ARG A 126 -0.87 -20.62 14.72
N ASN A 127 -0.79 -20.01 13.52
CA ASN A 127 0.36 -19.26 13.05
C ASN A 127 -0.11 -17.92 12.46
N ILE A 128 0.64 -16.86 12.75
CA ILE A 128 0.35 -15.52 12.22
C ILE A 128 1.52 -15.08 11.35
N VAL A 129 1.22 -14.60 10.15
CA VAL A 129 2.19 -14.02 9.21
C VAL A 129 1.86 -12.55 9.03
N LEU A 130 2.74 -11.66 9.50
CA LEU A 130 2.57 -10.22 9.37
C LEU A 130 3.28 -9.73 8.11
N ILE A 131 2.55 -9.01 7.27
CA ILE A 131 3.03 -8.41 6.03
C ILE A 131 2.86 -6.91 6.16
N GLY A 132 3.91 -6.14 5.99
CA GLY A 132 3.79 -4.70 6.14
C GLY A 132 5.13 -3.99 6.10
N ASP A 133 5.11 -2.76 6.57
CA ASP A 133 6.26 -1.89 6.66
C ASP A 133 6.02 -0.91 7.81
N GLN A 134 6.80 -1.03 8.88
CA GLN A 134 6.67 -0.20 10.08
C GLN A 134 7.13 1.25 9.86
N MET A 135 7.89 1.50 8.79
CA MET A 135 8.38 2.84 8.45
C MET A 135 7.40 3.63 7.57
N GLN A 136 6.29 3.00 7.14
CA GLN A 136 5.19 3.70 6.50
C GLN A 136 4.27 4.34 7.54
N LEU A 137 3.33 5.19 7.07
CA LEU A 137 2.39 5.87 7.96
C LEU A 137 1.61 4.86 8.80
N SER A 138 1.64 5.07 10.10
CA SER A 138 0.77 4.34 11.04
C SER A 138 -0.69 4.78 10.89
N GLN A 139 -1.61 3.94 11.33
CA GLN A 139 -3.03 4.30 11.33
C GLN A 139 -3.28 5.48 12.29
N PRO A 140 -4.03 6.52 11.88
CA PRO A 140 -4.44 7.59 12.77
C PRO A 140 -5.23 7.05 13.98
N ILE A 141 -4.79 7.36 15.18
CA ILE A 141 -5.45 6.94 16.42
C ILE A 141 -6.35 8.08 16.90
N GLN A 142 -7.64 7.80 17.11
CA GLN A 142 -8.63 8.77 17.56
C GLN A 142 -8.80 8.80 19.09
N GLY A 143 -7.80 8.52 19.84
CA GLY A 143 -7.90 8.53 21.30
C GLY A 143 -6.63 8.08 21.97
N SER A 144 -6.56 8.21 23.30
CA SER A 144 -5.44 7.66 24.06
C SER A 144 -5.70 6.18 24.35
N HIS A 145 -4.72 5.35 24.05
CA HIS A 145 -4.75 3.93 24.38
C HIS A 145 -3.85 3.65 25.60
N PRO A 146 -4.25 2.77 26.52
CA PRO A 146 -3.43 2.44 27.67
C PRO A 146 -2.19 1.63 27.24
N GLY A 147 -1.02 2.00 27.78
CA GLY A 147 0.22 1.32 27.49
C GLY A 147 0.57 1.32 26.02
N GLU A 148 0.97 0.18 25.47
CA GLU A 148 1.38 0.01 24.08
C GLU A 148 0.28 -0.53 23.15
N SER A 149 -0.98 -0.61 23.65
CA SER A 149 -2.09 -1.22 22.87
C SER A 149 -2.49 -0.43 21.61
N GLY A 150 -2.11 0.86 21.55
CA GLY A 150 -2.28 1.70 20.36
C GLY A 150 -1.17 1.55 19.31
N ASN A 151 -0.01 0.98 19.66
CA ASN A 151 1.07 0.76 18.70
C ASN A 151 0.62 -0.20 17.60
N SER A 152 1.20 -0.08 16.41
CA SER A 152 0.99 -1.10 15.39
C SER A 152 1.62 -2.42 15.81
N ALA A 153 1.11 -3.51 15.24
CA ALA A 153 1.65 -4.85 15.48
C ALA A 153 3.15 -4.93 15.11
N LEU A 154 3.55 -4.31 14.01
CA LEU A 154 4.95 -4.29 13.58
C LEU A 154 5.81 -3.40 14.47
N ASP A 155 5.36 -2.19 14.86
CA ASP A 155 6.10 -1.33 15.78
C ASP A 155 6.40 -2.03 17.09
N TYR A 156 5.41 -2.75 17.64
CA TYR A 156 5.57 -3.50 18.88
C TYR A 156 6.60 -4.63 18.74
N LEU A 157 6.52 -5.41 17.65
CA LEU A 157 7.39 -6.58 17.44
C LEU A 157 8.80 -6.22 16.97
N LEU A 158 8.95 -5.11 16.22
CA LEU A 158 10.21 -4.67 15.65
C LEU A 158 10.81 -3.47 16.40
N LYS A 159 10.42 -3.24 17.62
CA LYS A 159 10.85 -2.15 18.47
C LYS A 159 12.37 -1.96 18.42
N GLY A 160 12.81 -0.77 18.02
CA GLY A 160 14.24 -0.43 17.89
C GLY A 160 14.96 -0.93 16.63
N HIS A 161 14.22 -1.52 15.68
CA HIS A 161 14.76 -1.96 14.39
C HIS A 161 14.10 -1.23 13.23
N ALA A 162 14.87 -0.60 12.38
CA ALA A 162 14.35 0.02 11.14
C ALA A 162 13.96 -1.05 10.09
N THR A 163 14.67 -2.18 10.10
CA THR A 163 14.39 -3.32 9.22
C THR A 163 14.21 -4.60 10.04
N VAL A 164 13.41 -5.56 9.52
CA VAL A 164 13.18 -6.83 10.22
C VAL A 164 14.49 -7.61 10.37
N PRO A 165 14.86 -8.06 11.60
CA PRO A 165 16.00 -8.94 11.83
C PRO A 165 15.77 -10.33 11.20
N ALA A 166 16.85 -11.00 10.80
CA ALA A 166 16.79 -12.30 10.11
C ALA A 166 16.17 -13.44 10.95
N ASP A 167 16.22 -13.34 12.28
CA ASP A 167 15.61 -14.27 13.22
C ASP A 167 14.10 -14.04 13.43
N ARG A 168 13.55 -12.92 12.94
CA ARG A 168 12.13 -12.56 13.09
C ARG A 168 11.34 -12.54 11.80
N GLY A 169 12.01 -12.52 10.65
CA GLY A 169 11.31 -12.47 9.36
C GLY A 169 12.23 -12.24 8.17
N ILE A 170 11.61 -11.91 7.05
CA ILE A 170 12.28 -11.68 5.77
C ILE A 170 12.11 -10.21 5.39
N PHE A 171 13.21 -9.51 5.19
CA PHE A 171 13.22 -8.18 4.60
C PHE A 171 13.26 -8.29 3.08
N LEU A 172 12.26 -7.72 2.39
CA LEU A 172 12.26 -7.63 0.93
C LEU A 172 13.08 -6.41 0.53
N ASP A 173 14.33 -6.64 0.18
CA ASP A 173 15.35 -5.62 -0.01
C ASP A 173 15.33 -4.95 -1.39
N THR A 174 14.52 -5.42 -2.32
CA THR A 174 14.49 -4.90 -3.68
C THR A 174 13.19 -4.18 -3.99
N THR A 175 13.25 -2.89 -4.32
CA THR A 175 12.09 -2.15 -4.84
C THR A 175 12.01 -2.21 -6.36
N TRP A 176 10.81 -2.51 -6.86
CA TRP A 176 10.47 -2.54 -8.29
C TRP A 176 9.82 -1.22 -8.76
N ARG A 177 9.78 -0.21 -7.88
CA ARG A 177 9.06 1.04 -8.10
C ARG A 177 9.99 2.24 -8.23
N LEU A 178 10.90 2.40 -7.26
CA LEU A 178 11.68 3.63 -7.12
C LEU A 178 12.88 3.66 -8.07
N HIS A 179 13.10 4.82 -8.72
CA HIS A 179 14.36 5.10 -9.39
C HIS A 179 15.53 4.98 -8.39
N PRO A 180 16.75 4.55 -8.82
CA PRO A 180 17.91 4.40 -7.93
C PRO A 180 18.19 5.62 -7.05
N ASP A 181 18.16 6.84 -7.59
CA ASP A 181 18.42 8.08 -6.84
C ASP A 181 17.44 8.32 -5.70
N ILE A 182 16.14 8.01 -5.93
CA ILE A 182 15.11 8.12 -4.89
C ILE A 182 15.29 6.98 -3.87
N CYS A 183 15.56 5.77 -4.39
CA CYS A 183 15.73 4.58 -3.55
C CYS A 183 16.92 4.74 -2.60
N GLU A 184 18.05 5.25 -3.05
CA GLU A 184 19.23 5.45 -2.22
C GLU A 184 18.95 6.41 -1.08
N PHE A 185 18.32 7.56 -1.35
CA PHE A 185 17.93 8.50 -0.31
C PHE A 185 17.03 7.85 0.75
N ILE A 186 15.97 7.17 0.33
CA ILE A 186 15.04 6.49 1.25
C ILE A 186 15.71 5.34 1.99
N SER A 187 16.58 4.57 1.32
CA SER A 187 17.30 3.45 1.90
C SER A 187 18.18 3.90 3.06
N GLN A 188 18.97 4.95 2.84
CA GLN A 188 19.87 5.51 3.88
C GLN A 188 19.08 6.16 5.01
N ALA A 189 18.02 6.91 4.70
CA ALA A 189 17.26 7.65 5.71
C ALA A 189 16.36 6.75 6.59
N VAL A 190 15.88 5.61 6.07
CA VAL A 190 14.78 4.87 6.69
C VAL A 190 15.03 3.37 6.83
N TYR A 191 15.84 2.74 5.96
CA TYR A 191 16.00 1.28 5.90
C TYR A 191 17.45 0.80 6.13
N ASP A 192 18.26 1.54 6.87
CA ASP A 192 19.66 1.17 7.21
C ASP A 192 20.54 0.86 5.98
N GLY A 193 20.24 1.49 4.82
CA GLY A 193 20.96 1.22 3.58
C GLY A 193 20.63 -0.13 2.93
N ARG A 194 19.65 -0.89 3.41
CA ARG A 194 19.35 -2.26 2.97
C ARG A 194 18.39 -2.35 1.79
N LEU A 195 17.69 -1.25 1.44
CA LEU A 195 16.77 -1.23 0.31
C LEU A 195 17.52 -0.89 -0.98
N HIS A 196 17.31 -1.67 -2.05
CA HIS A 196 17.96 -1.51 -3.35
C HIS A 196 16.93 -1.37 -4.46
N ALA A 197 17.21 -0.53 -5.46
CA ALA A 197 16.38 -0.45 -6.64
C ALA A 197 16.67 -1.62 -7.59
N HIS A 198 15.62 -2.19 -8.21
CA HIS A 198 15.82 -3.11 -9.32
C HIS A 198 16.52 -2.39 -10.48
N HIS A 199 17.45 -3.05 -11.16
CA HIS A 199 18.30 -2.44 -12.19
C HIS A 199 17.51 -1.77 -13.33
N ASP A 200 16.36 -2.32 -13.72
CA ASP A 200 15.51 -1.73 -14.75
C ASP A 200 14.89 -0.40 -14.36
N ASN A 201 14.78 -0.10 -13.06
CA ASN A 201 14.23 1.17 -12.60
C ASN A 201 15.13 2.37 -12.97
N ALA A 202 16.41 2.15 -13.27
CA ALA A 202 17.32 3.20 -13.75
C ALA A 202 16.94 3.76 -15.14
N LYS A 203 16.03 3.10 -15.88
CA LYS A 203 15.49 3.58 -17.14
C LYS A 203 14.38 4.61 -16.97
N GLN A 204 13.78 4.68 -15.76
CA GLN A 204 12.68 5.62 -15.48
C GLN A 204 13.19 7.05 -15.47
N SER A 205 12.65 7.89 -16.34
CA SER A 205 13.06 9.30 -16.43
C SER A 205 11.97 10.16 -17.08
N LEU A 206 11.91 11.43 -16.72
CA LEU A 206 11.22 12.42 -17.52
C LEU A 206 12.11 12.81 -18.70
N LEU A 207 11.50 12.94 -19.87
CA LEU A 207 12.18 13.41 -21.08
C LEU A 207 11.87 14.89 -21.25
N LEU A 208 12.70 15.73 -20.61
CA LEU A 208 12.46 17.17 -20.50
C LEU A 208 12.74 17.89 -21.83
N GLN A 209 11.77 18.67 -22.29
CA GLN A 209 11.93 19.58 -23.43
C GLN A 209 12.59 20.89 -22.98
N SER A 210 13.13 21.64 -23.91
CA SER A 210 13.86 22.89 -23.66
C SER A 210 13.03 23.98 -22.94
N ALA A 211 11.70 23.91 -23.05
CA ALA A 211 10.75 24.81 -22.36
C ALA A 211 10.19 24.24 -21.04
N ALA A 212 10.82 23.19 -20.49
CA ALA A 212 10.42 22.63 -19.21
C ALA A 212 10.66 23.62 -18.06
N HIS A 213 9.82 23.54 -17.01
CA HIS A 213 10.01 24.37 -15.83
C HIS A 213 11.39 24.07 -15.19
N PRO A 214 12.18 25.09 -14.79
CA PRO A 214 13.56 24.90 -14.32
C PRO A 214 13.67 24.07 -13.03
N GLY A 215 12.61 23.93 -12.26
CA GLY A 215 12.54 23.07 -11.08
C GLY A 215 12.37 21.58 -11.39
N LEU A 216 12.09 21.20 -12.65
CA LEU A 216 11.97 19.80 -13.04
C LEU A 216 13.36 19.18 -13.25
N LYS A 217 13.48 17.90 -12.89
CA LYS A 217 14.64 17.03 -13.15
C LYS A 217 14.18 15.81 -13.92
N GLU A 218 15.10 15.19 -14.64
CA GLU A 218 14.82 13.95 -15.37
C GLU A 218 14.45 12.80 -14.41
N HIS A 219 15.10 12.75 -13.24
CA HIS A 219 14.84 11.75 -12.19
C HIS A 219 15.27 12.28 -10.82
N GLY A 220 14.94 11.54 -9.77
CA GLY A 220 15.34 11.86 -8.39
C GLY A 220 14.37 12.80 -7.68
N ILE A 221 14.84 13.48 -6.65
CA ILE A 221 14.08 14.39 -5.80
C ILE A 221 14.45 15.83 -6.16
N SER A 222 13.46 16.67 -6.42
CA SER A 222 13.64 18.12 -6.63
C SER A 222 13.06 18.88 -5.44
N PHE A 223 13.82 19.82 -4.91
CA PHE A 223 13.37 20.76 -3.89
C PHE A 223 13.27 22.17 -4.48
N ILE A 224 12.11 22.79 -4.36
CA ILE A 224 11.84 24.14 -4.85
C ILE A 224 11.46 25.00 -3.65
N SER A 225 12.31 25.94 -3.29
CA SER A 225 12.06 26.90 -2.21
C SER A 225 11.11 27.99 -2.68
N ILE A 226 10.06 28.25 -1.91
CA ILE A 226 9.07 29.29 -2.17
C ILE A 226 9.03 30.21 -0.95
N GLU A 227 9.32 31.51 -1.17
CA GLU A 227 9.20 32.50 -0.11
C GLU A 227 7.76 32.90 0.10
N HIS A 228 7.26 32.71 1.31
CA HIS A 228 5.93 33.15 1.71
C HIS A 228 5.92 33.55 3.20
N SER A 229 4.94 34.36 3.60
CA SER A 229 4.71 34.76 4.99
C SER A 229 3.24 34.65 5.35
N GLY A 230 2.95 34.35 6.61
CA GLY A 230 1.58 34.27 7.14
C GLY A 230 0.77 33.03 6.67
N CYS A 231 1.38 32.09 5.96
CA CYS A 231 0.75 30.84 5.56
C CYS A 231 0.84 29.81 6.69
N SER A 232 -0.28 29.12 6.98
CA SER A 232 -0.32 28.04 7.96
C SER A 232 -0.73 26.71 7.32
N GLN A 233 -2.02 26.55 7.00
CA GLN A 233 -2.57 25.32 6.38
C GLN A 233 -2.88 25.51 4.89
N LYS A 234 -2.77 26.74 4.39
CA LYS A 234 -2.97 27.12 2.98
C LYS A 234 -1.86 28.08 2.55
N SER A 235 -1.29 27.83 1.40
CA SER A 235 -0.30 28.69 0.74
C SER A 235 -0.70 28.89 -0.72
N GLU A 236 -1.07 30.14 -1.06
CA GLU A 236 -1.38 30.51 -2.45
C GLU A 236 -0.12 30.54 -3.31
N PRO A 237 1.02 31.09 -2.85
CA PRO A 237 2.26 31.06 -3.62
C PRO A 237 2.71 29.63 -4.00
N GLU A 238 2.55 28.65 -3.10
CA GLU A 238 2.84 27.25 -3.45
C GLU A 238 1.89 26.74 -4.53
N GLY A 239 0.60 27.10 -4.46
CA GLY A 239 -0.39 26.68 -5.45
C GLY A 239 -0.11 27.24 -6.84
N GLU A 240 0.39 28.47 -6.95
CA GLU A 240 0.80 29.08 -8.23
C GLU A 240 1.95 28.31 -8.87
N ILE A 241 3.02 28.04 -8.12
CA ILE A 241 4.16 27.25 -8.60
C ILE A 241 3.77 25.81 -8.96
N ILE A 242 2.93 25.17 -8.14
CA ILE A 242 2.41 23.82 -8.44
C ILE A 242 1.63 23.82 -9.76
N THR A 243 0.84 24.87 -10.03
CA THR A 243 0.08 25.01 -11.28
C THR A 243 1.02 25.15 -12.49
N GLU A 244 2.08 25.94 -12.38
CA GLU A 244 3.09 26.09 -13.42
C GLU A 244 3.82 24.78 -13.71
N ILE A 245 4.25 24.09 -12.64
CA ILE A 245 4.93 22.77 -12.74
C ILE A 245 3.99 21.75 -13.36
N PHE A 246 2.74 21.65 -12.91
CA PHE A 246 1.75 20.72 -13.43
C PHE A 246 1.51 20.94 -14.92
N ALA A 247 1.32 22.18 -15.34
CA ALA A 247 1.16 22.54 -16.74
C ALA A 247 2.42 22.26 -17.57
N SER A 248 3.61 22.41 -16.98
CA SER A 248 4.87 22.06 -17.63
C SER A 248 5.02 20.54 -17.80
N LEU A 249 4.67 19.76 -16.79
CA LEU A 249 4.71 18.28 -16.82
C LEU A 249 3.83 17.69 -17.91
N LEU A 250 2.62 18.23 -18.10
CA LEU A 250 1.70 17.75 -19.15
C LEU A 250 2.24 17.94 -20.59
N ARG A 251 3.33 18.69 -20.76
CA ARG A 251 4.01 18.87 -22.05
C ARG A 251 5.24 18.00 -22.22
N GLN A 252 5.56 17.17 -21.21
CA GLN A 252 6.73 16.28 -21.25
C GLN A 252 6.34 14.87 -21.64
N ASN A 253 7.35 14.06 -21.90
CA ASN A 253 7.24 12.62 -21.99
C ASN A 253 7.99 11.97 -20.82
N TYR A 254 7.73 10.70 -20.55
CA TYR A 254 8.52 9.90 -19.63
C TYR A 254 8.88 8.56 -20.25
N CYS A 255 9.99 7.99 -19.79
CA CYS A 255 10.42 6.64 -20.09
C CYS A 255 10.08 5.76 -18.88
N ASP A 256 9.39 4.65 -19.12
CA ASP A 256 9.09 3.69 -18.07
C ASP A 256 10.27 2.73 -17.80
N ARG A 257 10.16 1.87 -16.80
CA ARG A 257 11.19 0.88 -16.46
C ARG A 257 11.49 -0.15 -17.56
N ASN A 258 10.59 -0.30 -18.53
CA ASN A 258 10.78 -1.20 -19.69
C ASN A 258 11.49 -0.48 -20.86
N GLY A 259 11.73 0.82 -20.70
CA GLY A 259 12.32 1.66 -21.74
C GLY A 259 11.32 2.18 -22.77
N MET A 260 10.01 2.08 -22.47
CA MET A 260 8.96 2.59 -23.34
C MET A 260 8.67 4.06 -23.04
N VAL A 261 8.48 4.85 -24.09
CA VAL A 261 8.22 6.29 -23.98
C VAL A 261 6.72 6.56 -24.06
N HIS A 262 6.23 7.34 -23.12
CA HIS A 262 4.83 7.71 -22.97
C HIS A 262 4.70 9.23 -22.79
N ALA A 263 3.58 9.82 -23.22
CA ALA A 263 3.26 11.20 -22.91
C ALA A 263 2.80 11.28 -21.43
N VAL A 264 3.21 12.33 -20.72
CA VAL A 264 2.72 12.59 -19.36
C VAL A 264 1.27 13.06 -19.42
N SER A 265 0.40 12.42 -18.67
CA SER A 265 -1.00 12.78 -18.47
C SER A 265 -1.27 13.15 -17.01
N ALA A 266 -2.44 13.70 -16.72
CA ALA A 266 -2.82 14.01 -15.34
C ALA A 266 -2.86 12.77 -14.43
N GLU A 267 -3.06 11.58 -14.99
CA GLU A 267 -3.05 10.32 -14.24
C GLU A 267 -1.65 9.91 -13.76
N ASN A 268 -0.60 10.41 -14.45
CA ASN A 268 0.79 10.14 -14.10
C ASN A 268 1.34 11.06 -13.01
N ILE A 269 0.54 12.03 -12.54
CA ILE A 269 0.95 13.03 -11.56
C ILE A 269 0.10 12.93 -10.29
N LEU A 270 0.74 12.78 -9.14
CA LEU A 270 0.10 12.92 -7.82
C LEU A 270 0.50 14.25 -7.19
N VAL A 271 -0.50 15.03 -6.76
CA VAL A 271 -0.28 16.25 -6.00
C VAL A 271 -0.73 16.01 -4.56
N ILE A 272 0.22 16.06 -3.63
CA ILE A 272 -0.01 15.65 -2.25
C ILE A 272 0.21 16.82 -1.31
N SER A 273 -0.72 17.04 -0.39
CA SER A 273 -0.56 18.00 0.70
C SER A 273 -1.02 17.39 2.03
N PRO A 274 -0.38 17.71 3.17
CA PRO A 274 -0.80 17.22 4.47
C PRO A 274 -2.13 17.85 4.97
N TYR A 275 -2.54 18.99 4.41
CA TYR A 275 -3.70 19.74 4.88
C TYR A 275 -4.87 19.70 3.89
N ASN A 276 -6.06 19.34 4.37
CA ASN A 276 -7.27 19.32 3.56
C ASN A 276 -7.62 20.70 2.98
N VAL A 277 -7.30 21.79 3.68
CA VAL A 277 -7.52 23.16 3.20
C VAL A 277 -6.70 23.42 1.94
N GLN A 278 -5.41 23.04 1.94
CA GLN A 278 -4.54 23.14 0.76
C GLN A 278 -4.99 22.20 -0.36
N VAL A 279 -5.41 20.98 -0.04
CA VAL A 279 -5.97 20.04 -1.03
C VAL A 279 -7.18 20.63 -1.73
N ASN A 280 -8.11 21.23 -0.99
CA ASN A 280 -9.31 21.84 -1.57
C ASN A 280 -8.95 23.05 -2.46
N TYR A 281 -7.99 23.87 -2.03
CA TYR A 281 -7.48 24.97 -2.81
C TYR A 281 -6.83 24.49 -4.11
N LEU A 282 -5.93 23.53 -4.05
CA LEU A 282 -5.26 22.95 -5.23
C LEU A 282 -6.27 22.33 -6.21
N LYS A 283 -7.32 21.67 -5.73
CA LYS A 283 -8.41 21.17 -6.58
C LYS A 283 -9.19 22.27 -7.29
N SER A 284 -9.24 23.49 -6.72
CA SER A 284 -9.95 24.62 -7.33
C SER A 284 -9.16 25.32 -8.43
N ILE A 285 -7.82 25.15 -8.45
CA ILE A 285 -6.92 25.83 -9.40
C ILE A 285 -6.29 24.89 -10.43
N LEU A 286 -6.22 23.58 -10.15
CA LEU A 286 -5.72 22.57 -11.08
C LEU A 286 -6.84 22.00 -11.95
N PRO A 287 -6.53 21.41 -13.10
CA PRO A 287 -7.53 20.74 -13.94
C PRO A 287 -8.33 19.67 -13.18
N GLU A 288 -9.59 19.47 -13.55
CA GLU A 288 -10.50 18.51 -12.90
C GLU A 288 -9.92 17.08 -12.84
N GLN A 289 -9.13 16.69 -13.84
CA GLN A 289 -8.47 15.38 -13.92
C GLN A 289 -7.26 15.25 -13.01
N ALA A 290 -6.79 16.36 -12.37
CA ALA A 290 -5.63 16.31 -11.49
C ALA A 290 -5.91 15.46 -10.24
N ARG A 291 -4.99 14.55 -9.94
CA ARG A 291 -5.06 13.68 -8.77
C ARG A 291 -4.50 14.41 -7.55
N VAL A 292 -5.37 15.11 -6.82
CA VAL A 292 -5.01 15.91 -5.64
C VAL A 292 -5.59 15.28 -4.37
N GLY A 293 -4.79 15.14 -3.32
CA GLY A 293 -5.24 14.57 -2.06
C GLY A 293 -4.24 14.64 -0.94
N THR A 294 -4.62 14.10 0.22
CA THR A 294 -3.73 13.92 1.36
C THR A 294 -2.87 12.67 1.19
N VAL A 295 -1.82 12.55 2.00
CA VAL A 295 -0.94 11.39 2.01
C VAL A 295 -1.74 10.09 2.24
N ASP A 296 -2.68 10.10 3.20
CA ASP A 296 -3.52 8.93 3.50
C ASP A 296 -4.36 8.48 2.30
N LYS A 297 -4.89 9.44 1.53
CA LYS A 297 -5.70 9.15 0.34
C LYS A 297 -4.90 8.39 -0.74
N PHE A 298 -3.62 8.70 -0.87
CA PHE A 298 -2.75 8.12 -1.90
C PHE A 298 -1.86 7.00 -1.39
N GLN A 299 -2.00 6.60 -0.14
CA GLN A 299 -1.25 5.49 0.41
C GLN A 299 -1.46 4.23 -0.43
N GLY A 300 -0.36 3.54 -0.74
CA GLY A 300 -0.37 2.35 -1.61
C GLY A 300 -0.52 2.63 -3.11
N GLN A 301 -0.76 3.90 -3.52
CA GLN A 301 -0.77 4.30 -4.92
C GLN A 301 0.63 4.66 -5.42
N GLU A 302 0.77 4.75 -6.73
CA GLU A 302 2.01 5.14 -7.41
C GLU A 302 1.71 6.04 -8.59
N ALA A 303 2.69 6.85 -8.96
CA ALA A 303 2.69 7.67 -10.15
C ALA A 303 4.14 7.94 -10.57
N GLU A 304 4.34 8.36 -11.79
CA GLU A 304 5.64 8.71 -12.36
C GLU A 304 6.20 9.99 -11.74
N VAL A 305 5.32 10.90 -11.34
CA VAL A 305 5.67 12.16 -10.65
C VAL A 305 4.78 12.35 -9.42
N VAL A 306 5.41 12.72 -8.31
CA VAL A 306 4.71 13.01 -7.04
C VAL A 306 5.23 14.35 -6.52
#